data_843f0656777cc6e2ae1ace7dc3e7e74b
#
_entry.id   843f0656777cc6e2ae1ace7dc3e7e74b
#
_cell.length_a   1.000
_cell.length_b   1.000
_cell.length_c   1.000
_cell.angle_alpha   90.00
_cell.angle_beta   90.00
_cell.angle_gamma   90.00
#
_symmetry.space_group_name_H-M   'P 1'
#
loop_
_entity.id
_entity.type
_entity.pdbx_description
1 polymer ?
#
loop_
_entity_poly.entity_id
_entity_poly.type
_entity_poly.pdbx_seq_one_letter_code
_entity_poly.pdbx_strand_id
1 'polypeptide(L)'
;EDLPDVVYKTKKAKYAAVIDKIAELSAAGRPVLVGTTDVETSELLSRMLKMRGIKHNVLNAKEHAREAEIVAQAGMRSTVTIATNMAGRGTDIKLSDEVKKAGGLAIIGTERHDSRRVDRQLRGRAGRQGDPGSSIFYISLEDKLMRIFGAERIASVVDKMGMGENEALEGKMLSKAIETAQKKVEENNFGIRKNLIEYDDVMNYQREAVYARRRNAINGDKIEIDLQNMMIDSASLLVDSCGGMSYNDFCEMLMAKFSIDPGFDEAFYDKAKKDDIVSALCHHMQECYHRRMEALVDKLSPIIKQVYEKQGNMYKNIAIPVSDGRKVITLSVNLEKAYKSEGREVAKTLSKNIILYQIDEHWKEHLREMDDLKQSVQNAVHEQKDPKVVYKLESYNLFAQMLESLNQDVLSFLMRAFIPIKENQPRSAVAPRQEQSRLQAHRNDLVTNGEQKAKAPVIADKKIGRNDPCPCGSGLKYKNCHGKGIV
;
A
#
# COMPACT_ATOMS: atom_id res chain seq x y z
N GLU A 1 19.79 -5.78 37.39
CA GLU A 1 18.74 -6.16 38.33
C GLU A 1 17.38 -5.70 37.81
N ASP A 2 16.38 -6.60 37.75
CA ASP A 2 15.00 -6.27 37.37
C ASP A 2 14.18 -6.16 38.65
N LEU A 3 13.77 -4.95 39.01
CA LEU A 3 12.95 -4.68 40.18
C LEU A 3 11.47 -4.99 39.89
N PRO A 4 10.67 -5.33 40.92
CA PRO A 4 9.24 -5.53 40.76
C PRO A 4 8.53 -4.29 40.28
N ASP A 5 7.38 -4.49 39.62
CA ASP A 5 6.56 -3.39 39.12
C ASP A 5 5.91 -2.65 40.30
N VAL A 6 5.83 -1.35 40.22
CA VAL A 6 5.19 -0.46 41.17
C VAL A 6 3.90 0.08 40.59
N VAL A 7 2.75 -0.19 41.23
CA VAL A 7 1.45 0.15 40.70
C VAL A 7 0.76 1.22 41.55
N TYR A 8 0.27 2.25 40.87
CA TYR A 8 -0.47 3.37 41.46
C TYR A 8 -1.93 3.36 40.99
N LYS A 9 -2.83 3.94 41.81
CA LYS A 9 -4.23 4.07 41.47
C LYS A 9 -4.40 5.04 40.27
N THR A 10 -3.71 6.17 40.29
CA THR A 10 -3.85 7.26 39.32
C THR A 10 -2.56 7.51 38.50
N LYS A 11 -2.69 8.00 37.26
CA LYS A 11 -1.55 8.44 36.47
C LYS A 11 -0.79 9.60 37.11
N LYS A 12 -1.51 10.48 37.82
CA LYS A 12 -0.90 11.63 38.50
C LYS A 12 0.08 11.18 39.58
N ALA A 13 -0.35 10.24 40.46
CA ALA A 13 0.52 9.68 41.49
C ALA A 13 1.70 8.92 40.90
N LYS A 14 1.48 8.12 39.86
CA LYS A 14 2.52 7.42 39.08
C LYS A 14 3.60 8.38 38.58
N TYR A 15 3.21 9.45 37.87
CA TYR A 15 4.19 10.39 37.30
C TYR A 15 4.93 11.17 38.39
N ALA A 16 4.30 11.53 39.51
CA ALA A 16 4.99 12.14 40.61
C ALA A 16 6.09 11.23 41.19
N ALA A 17 5.77 9.96 41.39
CA ALA A 17 6.73 8.96 41.88
C ALA A 17 7.86 8.70 40.85
N VAL A 18 7.57 8.68 39.55
CA VAL A 18 8.60 8.57 38.48
C VAL A 18 9.56 9.74 38.54
N ILE A 19 9.08 10.97 38.70
CA ILE A 19 9.92 12.17 38.78
C ILE A 19 10.80 12.15 40.04
N ASP A 20 10.23 11.73 41.21
CA ASP A 20 10.99 11.61 42.46
C ASP A 20 12.10 10.55 42.33
N LYS A 21 11.82 9.42 41.69
CA LYS A 21 12.82 8.37 41.42
C LYS A 21 13.90 8.80 40.46
N ILE A 22 13.56 9.56 39.43
CA ILE A 22 14.53 10.16 38.50
C ILE A 22 15.46 11.11 39.25
N ALA A 23 14.93 11.96 40.15
CA ALA A 23 15.71 12.89 40.92
C ALA A 23 16.70 12.17 41.87
N GLU A 24 16.22 11.13 42.59
CA GLU A 24 17.02 10.27 43.44
C GLU A 24 18.20 9.63 42.70
N LEU A 25 17.95 8.95 41.58
CA LEU A 25 18.95 8.23 40.80
C LEU A 25 19.94 9.17 40.15
N SER A 26 19.48 10.30 39.61
CA SER A 26 20.36 11.32 39.01
C SER A 26 21.25 11.97 40.07
N ALA A 27 20.76 12.25 41.29
CA ALA A 27 21.54 12.74 42.39
C ALA A 27 22.63 11.74 42.85
N ALA A 28 22.29 10.42 42.79
CA ALA A 28 23.25 9.34 43.03
C ALA A 28 24.34 9.19 41.96
N GLY A 29 24.32 10.01 40.90
CA GLY A 29 25.31 9.97 39.83
C GLY A 29 25.01 8.92 38.75
N ARG A 30 23.85 8.27 38.75
CA ARG A 30 23.45 7.26 37.76
C ARG A 30 22.79 7.93 36.54
N PRO A 31 23.10 7.50 35.33
CA PRO A 31 22.31 7.86 34.17
C PRO A 31 20.94 7.17 34.23
N VAL A 32 19.89 7.89 33.84
CA VAL A 32 18.51 7.40 33.85
C VAL A 32 17.91 7.43 32.45
N LEU A 33 17.45 6.28 31.98
CA LEU A 33 16.70 6.17 30.73
C LEU A 33 15.22 5.92 31.07
N VAL A 34 14.38 6.88 30.71
CA VAL A 34 12.93 6.82 30.94
C VAL A 34 12.25 6.37 29.65
N GLY A 35 11.64 5.18 29.65
CA GLY A 35 10.88 4.66 28.54
C GLY A 35 9.41 5.08 28.58
N THR A 36 8.90 5.65 27.50
CA THR A 36 7.50 6.05 27.33
C THR A 36 6.86 5.30 26.14
N THR A 37 5.55 5.10 26.18
CA THR A 37 4.80 4.42 25.12
C THR A 37 4.47 5.35 23.96
N ASP A 38 4.27 6.62 24.22
CA ASP A 38 3.85 7.64 23.27
C ASP A 38 4.61 8.96 23.42
N VAL A 39 4.48 9.82 22.41
CA VAL A 39 5.12 11.14 22.35
C VAL A 39 4.51 12.09 23.39
N GLU A 40 3.19 12.03 23.61
CA GLU A 40 2.48 12.92 24.54
C GLU A 40 2.96 12.71 25.97
N THR A 41 3.11 11.46 26.38
CA THR A 41 3.68 11.11 27.70
C THR A 41 5.12 11.59 27.83
N SER A 42 5.93 11.49 26.76
CA SER A 42 7.31 11.99 26.77
C SER A 42 7.39 13.51 26.97
N GLU A 43 6.50 14.25 26.29
CA GLU A 43 6.40 15.71 26.42
C GLU A 43 5.84 16.14 27.80
N LEU A 44 4.88 15.39 28.36
CA LEU A 44 4.35 15.62 29.68
C LEU A 44 5.43 15.48 30.74
N LEU A 45 6.16 14.38 30.73
CA LEU A 45 7.26 14.13 31.66
C LEU A 45 8.38 15.16 31.51
N SER A 46 8.68 15.55 30.27
CA SER A 46 9.65 16.63 30.01
C SER A 46 9.25 17.95 30.67
N ARG A 47 7.96 18.33 30.57
CA ARG A 47 7.46 19.54 31.27
C ARG A 47 7.57 19.43 32.78
N MET A 48 7.23 18.26 33.34
CA MET A 48 7.30 18.02 34.78
C MET A 48 8.76 18.06 35.28
N LEU A 49 9.72 17.48 34.55
CA LEU A 49 11.15 17.53 34.90
C LEU A 49 11.70 18.96 34.81
N LYS A 50 11.28 19.75 33.81
CA LYS A 50 11.63 21.18 33.69
C LYS A 50 11.14 21.98 34.90
N MET A 51 9.91 21.75 35.36
CA MET A 51 9.39 22.41 36.55
C MET A 51 10.16 22.05 37.82
N ARG A 52 10.76 20.85 37.91
CA ARG A 52 11.65 20.41 39.02
C ARG A 52 13.10 20.83 38.80
N GLY A 53 13.45 21.54 37.71
CA GLY A 53 14.81 21.98 37.42
C GLY A 53 15.78 20.86 37.02
N ILE A 54 15.28 19.68 36.63
CA ILE A 54 16.11 18.53 36.24
C ILE A 54 16.43 18.64 34.74
N LYS A 55 17.73 18.75 34.42
CA LYS A 55 18.20 18.73 33.04
C LYS A 55 18.00 17.36 32.42
N HIS A 56 17.44 17.32 31.22
CA HIS A 56 17.16 16.07 30.54
C HIS A 56 17.15 16.25 29.01
N ASN A 57 17.36 15.16 28.30
CA ASN A 57 17.20 15.05 26.86
C ASN A 57 15.90 14.30 26.53
N VAL A 58 15.25 14.67 25.42
CA VAL A 58 14.07 13.97 24.91
C VAL A 58 14.39 13.37 23.56
N LEU A 59 14.11 12.08 23.42
CA LEU A 59 14.35 11.31 22.20
C LEU A 59 13.02 10.72 21.73
N ASN A 60 12.37 11.38 20.81
CA ASN A 60 11.10 10.96 20.22
C ASN A 60 11.11 11.16 18.70
N ALA A 61 10.01 10.81 18.03
CA ALA A 61 9.89 10.88 16.58
C ALA A 61 10.09 12.29 15.98
N LYS A 62 10.08 13.35 16.79
CA LYS A 62 10.28 14.74 16.35
C LYS A 62 11.78 15.14 16.32
N GLU A 63 12.66 14.40 17.00
CA GLU A 63 14.07 14.75 17.24
C GLU A 63 15.07 13.83 16.52
N HIS A 64 14.69 13.23 15.40
CA HIS A 64 15.54 12.26 14.67
C HIS A 64 16.92 12.80 14.27
N ALA A 65 17.03 14.08 13.94
CA ALA A 65 18.31 14.66 13.50
C ALA A 65 19.40 14.63 14.57
N ARG A 66 19.04 14.57 15.86
CA ARG A 66 19.96 14.59 17.01
C ARG A 66 20.00 13.25 17.76
N GLU A 67 19.38 12.23 17.24
CA GLU A 67 19.25 10.92 17.91
C GLU A 67 20.59 10.33 18.33
N ALA A 68 21.56 10.29 17.40
CA ALA A 68 22.90 9.74 17.68
C ALA A 68 23.65 10.50 18.78
N GLU A 69 23.53 11.83 18.79
CA GLU A 69 24.15 12.70 19.80
C GLU A 69 23.53 12.46 21.17
N ILE A 70 22.21 12.42 21.26
CA ILE A 70 21.48 12.20 22.52
C ILE A 70 21.79 10.82 23.09
N VAL A 71 21.83 9.77 22.24
CA VAL A 71 22.15 8.41 22.70
C VAL A 71 23.58 8.30 23.18
N ALA A 72 24.55 8.98 22.52
CA ALA A 72 25.95 9.03 22.97
C ALA A 72 26.07 9.64 24.35
N GLN A 73 25.24 10.62 24.70
CA GLN A 73 25.23 11.29 26.01
C GLN A 73 24.43 10.50 27.08
N ALA A 74 23.55 9.62 26.69
CA ALA A 74 22.60 8.90 27.60
C ALA A 74 23.32 8.05 28.67
N GLY A 75 24.57 7.66 28.45
CA GLY A 75 25.39 6.91 29.41
C GLY A 75 26.29 7.78 30.33
N MET A 76 26.23 9.10 30.22
CA MET A 76 27.05 10.00 31.04
C MET A 76 26.45 10.13 32.44
N ARG A 77 27.30 10.48 33.42
CA ARG A 77 26.91 10.63 34.81
C ARG A 77 25.76 11.62 34.99
N SER A 78 24.76 11.25 35.79
CA SER A 78 23.57 12.06 36.13
C SER A 78 22.74 12.52 34.95
N THR A 79 22.94 11.96 33.75
CA THR A 79 22.17 12.30 32.55
C THR A 79 20.78 11.62 32.60
N VAL A 80 19.74 12.40 32.34
CA VAL A 80 18.38 11.91 32.24
C VAL A 80 17.96 11.96 30.75
N THR A 81 17.52 10.84 30.21
CA THR A 81 17.03 10.75 28.84
C THR A 81 15.64 10.15 28.82
N ILE A 82 14.65 10.87 28.27
CA ILE A 82 13.31 10.34 28.01
C ILE A 82 13.30 9.81 26.58
N ALA A 83 12.94 8.55 26.37
CA ALA A 83 12.90 7.93 25.04
C ALA A 83 11.56 7.23 24.80
N THR A 84 10.97 7.44 23.62
CA THR A 84 9.88 6.57 23.14
C THR A 84 10.47 5.24 22.66
N ASN A 85 9.65 4.20 22.63
CA ASN A 85 10.06 2.80 22.42
C ASN A 85 11.00 2.53 21.28
N MET A 86 10.85 3.25 20.18
CA MET A 86 11.59 3.00 18.93
C MET A 86 12.89 3.81 18.84
N ALA A 87 13.02 4.85 19.65
CA ALA A 87 14.12 5.78 19.58
C ALA A 87 15.43 5.16 20.13
N GLY A 88 16.54 5.37 19.45
CA GLY A 88 17.87 4.83 19.80
C GLY A 88 18.02 3.32 19.58
N ARG A 89 17.16 2.67 18.78
CA ARG A 89 17.29 1.24 18.47
C ARG A 89 18.52 0.97 17.63
N GLY A 90 19.32 -0.04 18.04
CA GLY A 90 20.55 -0.41 17.35
C GLY A 90 21.79 0.33 17.82
N THR A 91 21.67 1.37 18.68
CA THR A 91 22.80 2.11 19.24
C THR A 91 23.05 1.65 20.67
N ASP A 92 24.33 1.43 21.00
CA ASP A 92 24.75 1.01 22.34
C ASP A 92 25.05 2.22 23.23
N ILE A 93 24.57 2.16 24.48
CA ILE A 93 24.82 3.21 25.50
C ILE A 93 26.06 2.80 26.24
N LYS A 94 27.19 3.53 26.01
CA LYS A 94 28.48 3.29 26.66
C LYS A 94 28.51 3.94 28.04
N LEU A 95 28.96 3.18 29.05
CA LEU A 95 29.10 3.65 30.42
C LEU A 95 30.56 3.85 30.79
N SER A 96 30.87 4.94 31.52
CA SER A 96 32.19 5.16 32.14
C SER A 96 32.31 4.29 33.39
N ASP A 97 33.58 4.06 33.82
CA ASP A 97 33.87 3.27 35.03
C ASP A 97 33.27 3.90 36.31
N GLU A 98 33.18 5.23 36.38
CA GLU A 98 32.53 5.93 37.48
C GLU A 98 31.01 5.60 37.52
N VAL A 99 30.35 5.59 36.37
CA VAL A 99 28.95 5.26 36.28
C VAL A 99 28.69 3.79 36.62
N LYS A 100 29.59 2.90 36.19
CA LYS A 100 29.52 1.47 36.57
C LYS A 100 29.61 1.28 38.08
N LYS A 101 30.53 2.00 38.76
CA LYS A 101 30.65 1.98 40.23
C LYS A 101 29.44 2.56 40.93
N ALA A 102 28.76 3.53 40.33
CA ALA A 102 27.51 4.10 40.86
C ALA A 102 26.29 3.19 40.71
N GLY A 103 26.42 2.02 40.03
CA GLY A 103 25.35 1.05 39.77
C GLY A 103 24.81 1.02 38.34
N GLY A 104 25.51 1.69 37.42
CA GLY A 104 25.25 1.67 35.97
C GLY A 104 23.94 2.34 35.56
N LEU A 105 23.49 2.02 34.35
CA LEU A 105 22.28 2.62 33.76
C LEU A 105 21.03 2.17 34.50
N ALA A 106 20.19 3.13 34.90
CA ALA A 106 18.89 2.91 35.48
C ALA A 106 17.81 3.08 34.41
N ILE A 107 16.93 2.11 34.27
CA ILE A 107 15.80 2.14 33.33
C ILE A 107 14.50 2.29 34.12
N ILE A 108 13.71 3.29 33.76
CA ILE A 108 12.38 3.52 34.30
C ILE A 108 11.38 3.39 33.14
N GLY A 109 10.54 2.34 33.16
CA GLY A 109 9.38 2.22 32.28
C GLY A 109 8.19 2.94 32.90
N THR A 110 7.51 3.80 32.14
CA THR A 110 6.34 4.56 32.64
C THR A 110 5.03 3.85 32.38
N GLU A 111 5.05 2.82 31.58
CA GLU A 111 3.92 1.94 31.25
C GLU A 111 4.43 0.57 30.77
N ARG A 112 3.62 -0.48 30.93
CA ARG A 112 3.84 -1.74 30.25
C ARG A 112 3.29 -1.66 28.83
N HIS A 113 4.06 -2.19 27.89
CA HIS A 113 3.67 -2.26 26.50
C HIS A 113 2.68 -3.40 26.21
N ASP A 114 2.04 -3.36 25.05
CA ASP A 114 1.15 -4.41 24.57
C ASP A 114 1.87 -5.77 24.36
N SER A 115 3.22 -5.76 24.36
CA SER A 115 4.04 -6.96 24.17
C SER A 115 5.21 -6.99 25.16
N ARG A 116 5.36 -8.12 25.86
CA ARG A 116 6.49 -8.38 26.77
C ARG A 116 7.84 -8.27 26.06
N ARG A 117 7.89 -8.55 24.77
CA ARG A 117 9.11 -8.41 23.97
C ARG A 117 9.61 -6.97 23.96
N VAL A 118 8.72 -6.00 23.88
CA VAL A 118 9.06 -4.57 23.88
C VAL A 118 9.57 -4.13 25.26
N ASP A 119 8.93 -4.59 26.33
CA ASP A 119 9.42 -4.35 27.70
C ASP A 119 10.82 -4.91 27.91
N ARG A 120 11.07 -6.14 27.43
CA ARG A 120 12.41 -6.76 27.48
C ARG A 120 13.43 -6.00 26.65
N GLN A 121 13.05 -5.41 25.51
CA GLN A 121 13.94 -4.56 24.71
C GLN A 121 14.31 -3.27 25.47
N LEU A 122 13.38 -2.69 26.22
CA LEU A 122 13.67 -1.53 27.07
C LEU A 122 14.61 -1.94 28.21
N ARG A 123 14.28 -3.00 28.97
CA ARG A 123 15.14 -3.53 30.05
C ARG A 123 16.54 -3.88 29.55
N GLY A 124 16.65 -4.49 28.37
CA GLY A 124 17.91 -4.90 27.75
C GLY A 124 18.78 -3.76 27.25
N ARG A 125 18.42 -2.50 27.49
CA ARG A 125 19.33 -1.37 27.29
C ARG A 125 20.31 -1.17 28.44
N ALA A 126 19.99 -1.68 29.64
CA ALA A 126 20.92 -1.79 30.75
C ALA A 126 21.52 -3.20 30.84
N GLY A 127 22.58 -3.35 31.63
CA GLY A 127 23.22 -4.64 31.89
C GLY A 127 23.90 -5.27 30.66
N ARG A 128 24.27 -4.51 29.67
CA ARG A 128 24.96 -5.00 28.46
C ARG A 128 26.40 -5.36 28.77
N GLN A 129 26.87 -6.45 28.17
CA GLN A 129 28.26 -6.93 28.30
C GLN A 129 28.73 -7.11 29.74
N GLY A 130 27.80 -7.41 30.66
CA GLY A 130 28.12 -7.59 32.09
C GLY A 130 28.18 -6.30 32.91
N ASP A 131 27.84 -5.15 32.32
CA ASP A 131 27.75 -3.88 33.06
C ASP A 131 26.63 -3.92 34.10
N PRO A 132 26.81 -3.27 35.28
CA PRO A 132 25.73 -3.12 36.25
C PRO A 132 24.58 -2.28 35.68
N GLY A 133 23.37 -2.52 36.15
CA GLY A 133 22.20 -1.74 35.77
C GLY A 133 20.95 -2.23 36.46
N SER A 134 19.91 -1.42 36.46
CA SER A 134 18.61 -1.79 37.03
C SER A 134 17.46 -1.32 36.16
N SER A 135 16.34 -2.04 36.25
CA SER A 135 15.09 -1.65 35.58
C SER A 135 13.92 -1.71 36.54
N ILE A 136 12.99 -0.76 36.44
CA ILE A 136 11.75 -0.70 37.17
C ILE A 136 10.63 -0.17 36.28
N PHE A 137 9.41 -0.70 36.45
CA PHE A 137 8.23 -0.20 35.74
C PHE A 137 7.24 0.42 36.76
N TYR A 138 6.80 1.62 36.44
CA TYR A 138 5.76 2.35 37.11
C TYR A 138 4.47 2.26 36.31
N ILE A 139 3.41 1.73 36.93
CA ILE A 139 2.14 1.40 36.26
C ILE A 139 1.01 2.11 36.97
N SER A 140 -0.02 2.49 36.23
CA SER A 140 -1.28 2.98 36.82
C SER A 140 -2.44 2.09 36.40
N LEU A 141 -3.47 1.98 37.25
CA LEU A 141 -4.74 1.32 36.91
C LEU A 141 -5.46 2.05 35.76
N GLU A 142 -5.11 3.32 35.50
CA GLU A 142 -5.62 4.12 34.40
C GLU A 142 -4.86 3.90 33.08
N ASP A 143 -3.79 3.09 33.08
CA ASP A 143 -3.02 2.80 31.85
C ASP A 143 -3.84 1.94 30.90
N LYS A 144 -3.59 2.09 29.57
CA LYS A 144 -4.36 1.45 28.52
C LYS A 144 -4.46 -0.07 28.68
N LEU A 145 -3.34 -0.73 28.98
CA LEU A 145 -3.28 -2.17 29.20
C LEU A 145 -4.18 -2.61 30.36
N MET A 146 -4.13 -1.87 31.46
CA MET A 146 -4.89 -2.16 32.67
C MET A 146 -6.38 -1.97 32.44
N ARG A 147 -6.79 -0.89 31.75
CA ARG A 147 -8.21 -0.61 31.41
C ARG A 147 -8.85 -1.69 30.55
N ILE A 148 -8.10 -2.27 29.59
CA ILE A 148 -8.65 -3.27 28.65
C ILE A 148 -8.80 -4.65 29.29
N PHE A 149 -7.87 -5.07 30.15
CA PHE A 149 -7.80 -6.47 30.60
C PHE A 149 -7.75 -6.70 32.12
N GLY A 150 -7.69 -5.70 32.94
CA GLY A 150 -7.45 -5.92 34.35
C GLY A 150 -8.03 -4.94 35.36
N ALA A 151 -8.48 -3.78 34.91
CA ALA A 151 -8.83 -2.68 35.81
C ALA A 151 -9.89 -3.06 36.84
N GLU A 152 -10.98 -3.73 36.45
CA GLU A 152 -12.09 -4.02 37.34
C GLU A 152 -11.74 -4.99 38.47
N ARG A 153 -10.98 -6.05 38.15
CA ARG A 153 -10.58 -7.06 39.15
C ARG A 153 -9.53 -6.53 40.12
N ILE A 154 -8.56 -5.77 39.61
CA ILE A 154 -7.48 -5.21 40.41
C ILE A 154 -7.99 -4.01 41.20
N ALA A 155 -8.82 -3.14 40.60
CA ALA A 155 -9.45 -2.02 41.30
C ALA A 155 -10.29 -2.49 42.48
N SER A 156 -11.06 -3.57 42.32
CA SER A 156 -11.86 -4.12 43.45
C SER A 156 -10.99 -4.67 44.58
N VAL A 157 -9.82 -5.20 44.29
CA VAL A 157 -8.85 -5.65 45.30
C VAL A 157 -8.20 -4.44 46.00
N VAL A 158 -7.81 -3.43 45.25
CA VAL A 158 -7.22 -2.18 45.74
C VAL A 158 -8.18 -1.40 46.61
N ASP A 159 -9.45 -1.29 46.21
CA ASP A 159 -10.49 -0.61 46.96
C ASP A 159 -10.83 -1.37 48.27
N LYS A 160 -10.81 -2.70 48.27
CA LYS A 160 -10.98 -3.52 49.48
C LYS A 160 -9.81 -3.40 50.47
N MET A 161 -8.60 -3.07 49.96
CA MET A 161 -7.42 -2.83 50.80
C MET A 161 -7.42 -1.43 51.47
N GLY A 162 -8.37 -0.55 51.12
CA GLY A 162 -8.48 0.79 51.69
C GLY A 162 -7.34 1.74 51.42
N MET A 163 -6.66 1.57 50.28
CA MET A 163 -5.43 2.30 49.93
C MET A 163 -5.69 3.75 49.55
N GLY A 164 -4.80 4.63 49.99
CA GLY A 164 -4.78 6.04 49.62
C GLY A 164 -4.40 6.24 48.14
N GLU A 165 -4.79 7.39 47.56
CA GLU A 165 -4.53 7.70 46.17
C GLU A 165 -3.05 7.71 45.78
N ASN A 166 -2.14 8.00 46.72
CA ASN A 166 -0.69 8.14 46.49
C ASN A 166 0.10 6.91 46.97
N GLU A 167 -0.54 5.88 47.44
CA GLU A 167 0.15 4.68 47.92
C GLU A 167 0.54 3.76 46.76
N ALA A 168 1.73 3.20 46.85
CA ALA A 168 2.26 2.27 45.89
C ALA A 168 1.93 0.84 46.25
N LEU A 169 1.47 0.06 45.26
CA LEU A 169 1.31 -1.38 45.39
C LEU A 169 2.51 -2.08 44.80
N GLU A 170 3.17 -2.86 45.59
CA GLU A 170 4.24 -3.75 45.15
C GLU A 170 3.84 -5.20 45.49
N GLY A 171 3.99 -6.12 44.54
CA GLY A 171 3.71 -7.51 44.84
C GLY A 171 3.82 -8.45 43.61
N LYS A 172 4.33 -9.65 43.89
CA LYS A 172 4.48 -10.68 42.85
C LYS A 172 3.15 -11.09 42.21
N MET A 173 2.04 -11.03 42.94
CA MET A 173 0.70 -11.33 42.44
C MET A 173 0.26 -10.32 41.38
N LEU A 174 0.55 -9.04 41.63
CA LEU A 174 0.20 -7.94 40.74
C LEU A 174 1.01 -7.99 39.43
N SER A 175 2.31 -8.19 39.54
CA SER A 175 3.18 -8.40 38.35
C SER A 175 2.72 -9.60 37.51
N LYS A 176 2.27 -10.68 38.15
CA LYS A 176 1.72 -11.86 37.44
C LYS A 176 0.38 -11.57 36.76
N ALA A 177 -0.49 -10.76 37.40
CA ALA A 177 -1.75 -10.33 36.78
C ALA A 177 -1.53 -9.46 35.57
N ILE A 178 -0.57 -8.53 35.61
CA ILE A 178 -0.16 -7.68 34.49
C ILE A 178 0.41 -8.53 33.37
N GLU A 179 1.30 -9.47 33.66
CA GLU A 179 1.84 -10.40 32.67
C GLU A 179 0.74 -11.23 32.00
N THR A 180 -0.26 -11.66 32.73
CA THR A 180 -1.42 -12.39 32.18
C THR A 180 -2.23 -11.50 31.24
N ALA A 181 -2.43 -10.23 31.61
CA ALA A 181 -3.10 -9.24 30.78
C ALA A 181 -2.32 -9.01 29.47
N GLN A 182 -0.99 -8.84 29.55
CA GLN A 182 -0.14 -8.73 28.36
C GLN A 182 -0.23 -9.95 27.45
N LYS A 183 -0.23 -11.17 28.01
CA LYS A 183 -0.39 -12.40 27.21
C LYS A 183 -1.69 -12.40 26.43
N LYS A 184 -2.80 -12.00 27.05
CA LYS A 184 -4.10 -11.90 26.36
C LYS A 184 -4.08 -10.88 25.22
N VAL A 185 -3.42 -9.73 25.41
CA VAL A 185 -3.25 -8.73 24.34
C VAL A 185 -2.39 -9.29 23.20
N GLU A 186 -1.27 -9.96 23.56
CA GLU A 186 -0.40 -10.61 22.58
C GLU A 186 -1.15 -11.66 21.75
N GLU A 187 -1.97 -12.50 22.41
CA GLU A 187 -2.78 -13.54 21.76
C GLU A 187 -3.83 -12.92 20.83
N ASN A 188 -4.54 -11.90 21.29
CA ASN A 188 -5.51 -11.19 20.46
C ASN A 188 -4.85 -10.53 19.24
N ASN A 189 -3.76 -9.81 19.46
CA ASN A 189 -3.01 -9.17 18.37
C ASN A 189 -2.39 -10.20 17.42
N PHE A 190 -1.96 -11.35 17.93
CA PHE A 190 -1.50 -12.46 17.10
C PHE A 190 -2.64 -13.01 16.24
N GLY A 191 -3.82 -13.21 16.81
CA GLY A 191 -5.02 -13.66 16.08
C GLY A 191 -5.39 -12.70 14.95
N ILE A 192 -5.39 -11.38 15.22
CA ILE A 192 -5.65 -10.35 14.21
C ILE A 192 -4.60 -10.41 13.08
N ARG A 193 -3.30 -10.46 13.43
CA ARG A 193 -2.24 -10.54 12.42
C ARG A 193 -2.30 -11.82 11.61
N LYS A 194 -2.59 -12.96 12.24
CA LYS A 194 -2.77 -14.23 11.55
C LYS A 194 -3.90 -14.18 10.54
N ASN A 195 -5.04 -13.61 10.93
CA ASN A 195 -6.16 -13.42 10.03
C ASN A 195 -5.79 -12.51 8.84
N LEU A 196 -5.08 -11.41 9.08
CA LEU A 196 -4.63 -10.51 8.01
C LEU A 196 -3.72 -11.23 7.01
N ILE A 197 -2.78 -12.06 7.49
CA ILE A 197 -1.89 -12.84 6.63
C ILE A 197 -2.69 -13.85 5.79
N GLU A 198 -3.64 -14.55 6.38
CA GLU A 198 -4.45 -15.54 5.66
C GLU A 198 -5.28 -14.92 4.51
N TYR A 199 -5.75 -13.66 4.65
CA TYR A 199 -6.36 -12.90 3.56
C TYR A 199 -5.32 -12.41 2.55
N ASP A 200 -4.15 -11.94 3.01
CA ASP A 200 -3.11 -11.40 2.13
C ASP A 200 -2.41 -12.48 1.31
N ASP A 201 -2.31 -13.71 1.83
CA ASP A 201 -1.75 -14.85 1.10
C ASP A 201 -2.48 -15.10 -0.22
N VAL A 202 -3.83 -15.03 -0.23
CA VAL A 202 -4.63 -15.19 -1.44
C VAL A 202 -4.27 -14.11 -2.47
N MET A 203 -4.25 -12.86 -2.03
CA MET A 203 -3.86 -11.72 -2.88
C MET A 203 -2.42 -11.83 -3.39
N ASN A 204 -1.53 -12.38 -2.58
CA ASN A 204 -0.13 -12.56 -2.94
C ASN A 204 0.05 -13.56 -4.09
N TYR A 205 -0.62 -14.71 -4.04
CA TYR A 205 -0.61 -15.68 -5.13
C TYR A 205 -1.11 -15.09 -6.44
N GLN A 206 -2.22 -14.34 -6.40
CA GLN A 206 -2.78 -13.67 -7.57
C GLN A 206 -1.82 -12.60 -8.11
N ARG A 207 -1.23 -11.81 -7.22
CA ARG A 207 -0.23 -10.77 -7.56
C ARG A 207 1.00 -11.38 -8.23
N GLU A 208 1.52 -12.46 -7.70
CA GLU A 208 2.68 -13.15 -8.28
C GLU A 208 2.38 -13.66 -9.68
N ALA A 209 1.21 -14.26 -9.91
CA ALA A 209 0.78 -14.72 -11.23
C ALA A 209 0.67 -13.57 -12.24
N VAL A 210 -0.01 -12.48 -11.87
CA VAL A 210 -0.17 -11.30 -12.74
C VAL A 210 1.17 -10.63 -13.01
N TYR A 211 2.02 -10.48 -12.00
CA TYR A 211 3.33 -9.85 -12.16
C TYR A 211 4.31 -10.70 -12.97
N ALA A 212 4.22 -12.03 -12.89
CA ALA A 212 4.98 -12.92 -13.75
C ALA A 212 4.58 -12.73 -15.22
N ARG A 213 3.26 -12.70 -15.51
CA ARG A 213 2.73 -12.44 -16.85
C ARG A 213 3.13 -11.05 -17.36
N ARG A 214 3.02 -10.04 -16.51
CA ARG A 214 3.46 -8.66 -16.83
C ARG A 214 4.95 -8.58 -17.13
N ARG A 215 5.78 -9.27 -16.39
CA ARG A 215 7.24 -9.35 -16.60
C ARG A 215 7.58 -10.03 -17.93
N ASN A 216 6.90 -11.12 -18.26
CA ASN A 216 7.05 -11.78 -19.56
C ASN A 216 6.70 -10.84 -20.70
N ALA A 217 5.61 -10.10 -20.60
CA ALA A 217 5.22 -9.10 -21.57
C ALA A 217 6.25 -7.95 -21.69
N ILE A 218 6.81 -7.47 -20.60
CA ILE A 218 7.85 -6.42 -20.61
C ILE A 218 9.11 -6.90 -21.33
N ASN A 219 9.57 -8.11 -21.04
CA ASN A 219 10.76 -8.67 -21.66
C ASN A 219 10.55 -8.98 -23.15
N GLY A 220 9.32 -9.31 -23.54
CA GLY A 220 8.95 -9.51 -24.94
C GLY A 220 9.38 -10.85 -25.54
N ASP A 221 9.94 -11.77 -24.73
CA ASP A 221 10.54 -13.01 -25.22
C ASP A 221 9.52 -14.13 -25.48
N LYS A 222 8.30 -14.04 -24.89
CA LYS A 222 7.28 -15.08 -24.93
C LYS A 222 5.89 -14.58 -25.35
N ILE A 223 5.81 -13.43 -25.99
CA ILE A 223 4.53 -12.80 -26.35
C ILE A 223 3.69 -13.70 -27.24
N GLU A 224 4.30 -14.37 -28.22
CA GLU A 224 3.59 -15.28 -29.14
C GLU A 224 3.00 -16.48 -28.40
N ILE A 225 3.76 -17.06 -27.46
CA ILE A 225 3.27 -18.18 -26.62
C ILE A 225 2.13 -17.71 -25.72
N ASP A 226 2.26 -16.52 -25.11
CA ASP A 226 1.22 -15.97 -24.24
C ASP A 226 -0.07 -15.71 -25.05
N LEU A 227 0.04 -15.15 -26.26
CA LEU A 227 -1.12 -14.95 -27.16
C LEU A 227 -1.76 -16.27 -27.58
N GLN A 228 -0.94 -17.28 -27.89
CA GLN A 228 -1.45 -18.61 -28.27
C GLN A 228 -2.21 -19.25 -27.10
N ASN A 229 -1.70 -19.17 -25.88
CA ASN A 229 -2.41 -19.63 -24.69
C ASN A 229 -3.73 -18.86 -24.48
N MET A 230 -3.73 -17.53 -24.66
CA MET A 230 -4.96 -16.73 -24.59
C MET A 230 -6.00 -17.16 -25.64
N MET A 231 -5.57 -17.52 -26.85
CA MET A 231 -6.45 -18.02 -27.92
C MET A 231 -7.06 -19.38 -27.53
N ILE A 232 -6.25 -20.30 -27.01
CA ILE A 232 -6.71 -21.62 -26.54
C ILE A 232 -7.74 -21.46 -25.42
N ASP A 233 -7.41 -20.67 -24.39
CA ASP A 233 -8.31 -20.43 -23.26
C ASP A 233 -9.64 -19.80 -23.73
N SER A 234 -9.56 -18.77 -24.58
CA SER A 234 -10.75 -18.09 -25.07
C SER A 234 -11.59 -18.97 -26.01
N ALA A 235 -10.97 -19.79 -26.85
CA ALA A 235 -11.67 -20.72 -27.73
C ALA A 235 -12.38 -21.82 -26.89
N SER A 236 -11.71 -22.36 -25.88
CA SER A 236 -12.28 -23.35 -24.97
C SER A 236 -13.52 -22.81 -24.26
N LEU A 237 -13.39 -21.64 -23.65
CA LEU A 237 -14.48 -20.96 -22.94
C LEU A 237 -15.68 -20.65 -23.85
N LEU A 238 -15.42 -20.22 -25.09
CA LEU A 238 -16.46 -19.95 -26.06
C LEU A 238 -17.22 -21.21 -26.41
N VAL A 239 -16.52 -22.27 -26.77
CA VAL A 239 -17.14 -23.57 -27.12
C VAL A 239 -17.89 -24.16 -25.92
N ASP A 240 -17.39 -23.96 -24.68
CA ASP A 240 -18.06 -24.36 -23.45
C ASP A 240 -19.39 -23.61 -23.24
N SER A 241 -19.36 -22.30 -23.47
CA SER A 241 -20.54 -21.44 -23.29
C SER A 241 -21.62 -21.66 -24.39
N CYS A 242 -21.24 -22.27 -25.50
CA CYS A 242 -22.12 -22.46 -26.67
C CYS A 242 -22.73 -23.84 -26.75
N GLY A 243 -22.66 -24.67 -25.71
CA GLY A 243 -23.27 -25.99 -25.70
C GLY A 243 -24.75 -25.94 -26.01
N GLY A 244 -25.13 -26.37 -27.22
CA GLY A 244 -26.52 -26.35 -27.71
C GLY A 244 -26.95 -25.11 -28.51
N MET A 245 -26.02 -24.17 -28.79
CA MET A 245 -26.25 -23.03 -29.68
C MET A 245 -26.27 -23.47 -31.15
N SER A 246 -27.08 -22.77 -31.98
CA SER A 246 -27.00 -22.93 -33.41
C SER A 246 -25.68 -22.41 -33.98
N TYR A 247 -25.27 -22.92 -35.14
CA TYR A 247 -24.07 -22.43 -35.83
C TYR A 247 -24.14 -20.93 -36.14
N ASN A 248 -25.31 -20.42 -36.50
CA ASN A 248 -25.48 -18.98 -36.77
C ASN A 248 -25.28 -18.14 -35.52
N ASP A 249 -25.82 -18.53 -34.36
CA ASP A 249 -25.63 -17.81 -33.10
C ASP A 249 -24.15 -17.83 -32.67
N PHE A 250 -23.47 -18.95 -32.91
CA PHE A 250 -22.03 -19.07 -32.70
C PHE A 250 -21.23 -18.11 -33.59
N CYS A 251 -21.57 -18.01 -34.87
CA CYS A 251 -20.95 -17.04 -35.79
C CYS A 251 -21.16 -15.60 -35.35
N GLU A 252 -22.39 -15.24 -34.96
CA GLU A 252 -22.72 -13.90 -34.48
C GLU A 252 -21.93 -13.56 -33.23
N MET A 253 -21.76 -14.49 -32.31
CA MET A 253 -20.98 -14.28 -31.10
C MET A 253 -19.50 -14.08 -31.38
N LEU A 254 -18.88 -14.86 -32.28
CA LEU A 254 -17.50 -14.70 -32.71
C LEU A 254 -17.29 -13.35 -33.40
N MET A 255 -18.21 -12.96 -34.26
CA MET A 255 -18.18 -11.66 -34.94
C MET A 255 -18.31 -10.52 -33.92
N ALA A 256 -19.19 -10.64 -32.94
CA ALA A 256 -19.38 -9.63 -31.90
C ALA A 256 -18.16 -9.49 -30.98
N LYS A 257 -17.54 -10.61 -30.59
CA LYS A 257 -16.39 -10.60 -29.66
C LYS A 257 -15.06 -10.28 -30.35
N PHE A 258 -14.76 -10.91 -31.47
CA PHE A 258 -13.43 -10.86 -32.10
C PHE A 258 -13.43 -10.32 -33.53
N SER A 259 -14.61 -10.11 -34.17
CA SER A 259 -14.75 -9.72 -35.57
C SER A 259 -14.11 -10.72 -36.53
N ILE A 260 -14.27 -11.99 -36.27
CA ILE A 260 -13.84 -13.11 -37.10
C ILE A 260 -15.02 -14.06 -37.36
N ASP A 261 -14.94 -14.82 -38.44
CA ASP A 261 -15.76 -15.98 -38.72
C ASP A 261 -15.16 -17.23 -38.03
N PRO A 262 -15.90 -18.35 -37.92
CA PRO A 262 -15.37 -19.55 -37.27
C PRO A 262 -14.27 -20.28 -38.07
N GLY A 263 -14.16 -20.03 -39.39
CA GLY A 263 -13.19 -20.70 -40.24
C GLY A 263 -13.51 -22.13 -40.63
N PHE A 264 -14.71 -22.60 -40.27
CA PHE A 264 -15.27 -23.92 -40.61
C PHE A 264 -16.79 -23.82 -40.86
N ASP A 265 -17.35 -24.84 -41.51
CA ASP A 265 -18.79 -24.87 -41.88
C ASP A 265 -19.70 -25.48 -40.80
N GLU A 266 -21.02 -25.33 -40.98
CA GLU A 266 -22.04 -25.86 -40.10
C GLU A 266 -21.98 -27.40 -40.00
N ALA A 267 -21.62 -28.08 -41.08
CA ALA A 267 -21.51 -29.53 -41.11
C ALA A 267 -20.39 -30.06 -40.22
N PHE A 268 -19.30 -29.30 -40.11
CA PHE A 268 -18.22 -29.58 -39.16
C PHE A 268 -18.66 -29.28 -37.73
N TYR A 269 -19.29 -28.13 -37.47
CA TYR A 269 -19.74 -27.73 -36.17
C TYR A 269 -20.69 -28.78 -35.53
N ASP A 270 -21.63 -29.29 -36.29
CA ASP A 270 -22.63 -30.27 -35.83
C ASP A 270 -22.05 -31.66 -35.54
N LYS A 271 -20.98 -32.06 -36.23
CA LYS A 271 -20.41 -33.42 -36.14
C LYS A 271 -19.15 -33.55 -35.35
N ALA A 272 -18.40 -32.47 -35.22
CA ALA A 272 -17.10 -32.48 -34.59
C ALA A 272 -17.24 -32.61 -33.06
N LYS A 273 -16.23 -33.21 -32.44
CA LYS A 273 -16.10 -33.18 -30.98
C LYS A 273 -15.67 -31.76 -30.53
N LYS A 274 -16.01 -31.46 -29.30
CA LYS A 274 -15.66 -30.16 -28.67
C LYS A 274 -14.18 -29.80 -28.85
N ASP A 275 -13.28 -30.73 -28.58
CA ASP A 275 -11.83 -30.51 -28.67
C ASP A 275 -11.37 -30.22 -30.11
N ASP A 276 -12.04 -30.83 -31.09
CA ASP A 276 -11.77 -30.59 -32.51
C ASP A 276 -12.21 -29.17 -32.91
N ILE A 277 -13.39 -28.72 -32.43
CA ILE A 277 -13.90 -27.35 -32.63
C ILE A 277 -12.97 -26.32 -31.99
N VAL A 278 -12.52 -26.55 -30.74
CA VAL A 278 -11.57 -25.67 -30.04
C VAL A 278 -10.26 -25.56 -30.83
N SER A 279 -9.75 -26.69 -31.31
CA SER A 279 -8.50 -26.73 -32.09
C SER A 279 -8.61 -26.01 -33.42
N ALA A 280 -9.70 -26.22 -34.16
CA ALA A 280 -9.98 -25.57 -35.43
C ALA A 280 -10.15 -24.05 -35.25
N LEU A 281 -10.93 -23.63 -34.22
CA LEU A 281 -11.14 -22.23 -33.91
C LEU A 281 -9.83 -21.54 -33.50
N CYS A 282 -9.03 -22.18 -32.65
CA CYS A 282 -7.73 -21.63 -32.21
C CYS A 282 -6.78 -21.42 -33.40
N HIS A 283 -6.71 -22.39 -34.32
CA HIS A 283 -5.89 -22.27 -35.53
C HIS A 283 -6.37 -21.10 -36.40
N HIS A 284 -7.67 -20.99 -36.63
CA HIS A 284 -8.25 -19.89 -37.40
C HIS A 284 -8.05 -18.53 -36.73
N MET A 285 -8.18 -18.43 -35.41
CA MET A 285 -7.84 -17.22 -34.67
C MET A 285 -6.39 -16.80 -34.87
N GLN A 286 -5.47 -17.76 -34.87
CA GLN A 286 -4.06 -17.53 -35.09
C GLN A 286 -3.78 -17.01 -36.53
N GLU A 287 -4.41 -17.61 -37.54
CA GLU A 287 -4.31 -17.15 -38.94
C GLU A 287 -4.87 -15.72 -39.10
N CYS A 288 -6.02 -15.45 -38.51
CA CYS A 288 -6.62 -14.12 -38.54
C CYS A 288 -5.72 -13.07 -37.88
N TYR A 289 -5.12 -13.40 -36.73
CA TYR A 289 -4.14 -12.53 -36.07
C TYR A 289 -2.93 -12.25 -36.94
N HIS A 290 -2.31 -13.27 -37.51
CA HIS A 290 -1.15 -13.10 -38.41
C HIS A 290 -1.49 -12.24 -39.65
N ARG A 291 -2.59 -12.54 -40.33
CA ARG A 291 -3.09 -11.76 -41.44
C ARG A 291 -3.31 -10.29 -41.11
N ARG A 292 -3.85 -10.03 -39.91
CA ARG A 292 -4.08 -8.66 -39.41
C ARG A 292 -2.76 -7.93 -39.14
N MET A 293 -1.81 -8.61 -38.51
CA MET A 293 -0.49 -8.03 -38.21
C MET A 293 0.30 -7.76 -39.48
N GLU A 294 0.27 -8.66 -40.44
CA GLU A 294 0.89 -8.47 -41.77
C GLU A 294 0.29 -7.27 -42.52
N ALA A 295 -1.03 -7.15 -42.54
CA ALA A 295 -1.70 -6.01 -43.18
C ALA A 295 -1.34 -4.65 -42.50
N LEU A 296 -1.07 -4.65 -41.21
CA LEU A 296 -0.56 -3.47 -40.48
C LEU A 296 0.89 -3.16 -40.88
N VAL A 297 1.73 -4.18 -40.94
CA VAL A 297 3.14 -4.06 -41.34
C VAL A 297 3.27 -3.54 -42.78
N ASP A 298 2.51 -4.10 -43.71
CA ASP A 298 2.52 -3.70 -45.13
C ASP A 298 2.15 -2.22 -45.31
N LYS A 299 1.18 -1.72 -44.55
CA LYS A 299 0.79 -0.30 -44.59
C LYS A 299 1.85 0.62 -43.97
N LEU A 300 2.56 0.16 -42.95
CA LEU A 300 3.53 0.98 -42.21
C LEU A 300 4.92 0.95 -42.80
N SER A 301 5.35 -0.16 -43.38
CA SER A 301 6.70 -0.35 -43.89
C SER A 301 7.16 0.77 -44.85
N PRO A 302 6.37 1.19 -45.85
CA PRO A 302 6.76 2.30 -46.71
C PRO A 302 6.86 3.64 -46.00
N ILE A 303 5.99 3.88 -45.01
CA ILE A 303 5.99 5.11 -44.20
C ILE A 303 7.24 5.16 -43.31
N ILE A 304 7.56 4.05 -42.63
CA ILE A 304 8.75 3.92 -41.81
C ILE A 304 10.02 4.14 -42.60
N LYS A 305 10.10 3.53 -43.79
CA LYS A 305 11.23 3.69 -44.70
C LYS A 305 11.42 5.15 -45.12
N GLN A 306 10.35 5.82 -45.52
CA GLN A 306 10.39 7.23 -45.92
C GLN A 306 10.83 8.15 -44.77
N VAL A 307 10.32 7.89 -43.53
CA VAL A 307 10.68 8.69 -42.34
C VAL A 307 12.13 8.45 -41.95
N TYR A 308 12.61 7.19 -42.01
CA TYR A 308 13.99 6.86 -41.69
C TYR A 308 14.98 7.47 -42.64
N GLU A 309 14.75 7.38 -43.96
CA GLU A 309 15.63 7.93 -44.99
C GLU A 309 15.69 9.46 -44.98
N LYS A 310 14.57 10.13 -44.67
CA LYS A 310 14.52 11.60 -44.64
C LYS A 310 14.93 12.22 -43.31
N GLN A 311 14.64 11.55 -42.17
CA GLN A 311 14.72 12.14 -40.85
C GLN A 311 15.29 11.18 -39.78
N GLY A 312 15.90 10.07 -40.15
CA GLY A 312 16.41 9.05 -39.24
C GLY A 312 17.44 9.55 -38.24
N ASN A 313 18.20 10.59 -38.59
CA ASN A 313 19.17 11.22 -37.69
C ASN A 313 18.54 12.16 -36.66
N MET A 314 17.31 12.61 -36.90
CA MET A 314 16.60 13.57 -36.03
C MET A 314 15.70 12.88 -34.98
N TYR A 315 15.14 11.72 -35.35
CA TYR A 315 14.15 11.03 -34.51
C TYR A 315 14.61 9.63 -34.12
N LYS A 316 14.68 9.37 -32.80
CA LYS A 316 15.01 8.05 -32.29
C LYS A 316 13.77 7.14 -32.24
N ASN A 317 12.58 7.70 -31.96
CA ASN A 317 11.33 6.97 -31.87
C ASN A 317 10.24 7.64 -32.71
N ILE A 318 9.32 6.83 -33.25
CA ILE A 318 8.12 7.29 -33.94
C ILE A 318 6.88 6.93 -33.12
N ALA A 319 5.85 7.78 -33.20
CA ALA A 319 4.56 7.57 -32.58
C ALA A 319 3.54 7.14 -33.65
N ILE A 320 2.98 5.95 -33.48
CA ILE A 320 2.04 5.34 -34.43
C ILE A 320 0.69 5.20 -33.74
N PRO A 321 -0.39 5.86 -34.20
CA PRO A 321 -1.72 5.62 -33.68
C PRO A 321 -2.28 4.31 -34.23
N VAL A 322 -2.80 3.46 -33.32
CA VAL A 322 -3.51 2.22 -33.66
C VAL A 322 -4.86 2.24 -32.97
N SER A 323 -5.89 1.80 -33.65
CA SER A 323 -7.28 1.77 -33.13
C SER A 323 -7.89 0.39 -33.36
N ASP A 324 -8.82 0.02 -32.46
CA ASP A 324 -9.73 -1.13 -32.61
C ASP A 324 -11.14 -0.73 -33.07
N GLY A 325 -11.32 0.57 -33.40
CA GLY A 325 -12.62 1.17 -33.71
C GLY A 325 -13.32 1.78 -32.49
N ARG A 326 -12.90 1.45 -31.26
CA ARG A 326 -13.45 1.98 -30.01
C ARG A 326 -12.45 2.89 -29.28
N LYS A 327 -11.19 2.46 -29.20
CA LYS A 327 -10.11 3.16 -28.53
C LYS A 327 -8.96 3.42 -29.51
N VAL A 328 -8.21 4.50 -29.30
CA VAL A 328 -6.99 4.81 -30.05
C VAL A 328 -5.82 4.80 -29.08
N ILE A 329 -4.81 4.00 -29.39
CA ILE A 329 -3.58 3.88 -28.59
C ILE A 329 -2.42 4.37 -29.43
N THR A 330 -1.56 5.21 -28.85
CA THR A 330 -0.36 5.67 -29.53
C THR A 330 0.84 4.81 -29.12
N LEU A 331 1.41 4.11 -30.07
CA LEU A 331 2.61 3.29 -29.87
C LEU A 331 3.86 4.14 -30.05
N SER A 332 4.81 4.05 -29.13
CA SER A 332 6.15 4.60 -29.30
C SER A 332 7.11 3.48 -29.72
N VAL A 333 7.58 3.51 -30.94
CA VAL A 333 8.43 2.48 -31.53
C VAL A 333 9.78 3.06 -31.91
N ASN A 334 10.87 2.32 -31.66
CA ASN A 334 12.20 2.73 -32.09
C ASN A 334 12.30 2.68 -33.59
N LEU A 335 12.63 3.83 -34.23
CA LEU A 335 12.63 4.01 -35.69
C LEU A 335 13.65 3.12 -36.38
N GLU A 336 14.87 2.99 -35.84
CA GLU A 336 15.92 2.16 -36.41
C GLU A 336 15.56 0.67 -36.35
N LYS A 337 15.00 0.19 -35.24
CA LYS A 337 14.54 -1.20 -35.12
C LYS A 337 13.37 -1.48 -36.06
N ALA A 338 12.41 -0.54 -36.15
CA ALA A 338 11.28 -0.67 -37.07
C ALA A 338 11.71 -0.70 -38.54
N TYR A 339 12.70 0.10 -38.92
CA TYR A 339 13.28 0.08 -40.27
C TYR A 339 14.01 -1.23 -40.58
N LYS A 340 14.90 -1.69 -39.66
CA LYS A 340 15.67 -2.93 -39.86
C LYS A 340 14.80 -4.19 -39.89
N SER A 341 13.65 -4.17 -39.21
CA SER A 341 12.69 -5.28 -39.19
C SER A 341 11.58 -5.18 -40.23
N GLU A 342 11.71 -4.22 -41.19
CA GLU A 342 10.68 -3.97 -42.22
C GLU A 342 9.26 -3.75 -41.63
N GLY A 343 9.17 -3.16 -40.44
CA GLY A 343 7.92 -2.88 -39.76
C GLY A 343 7.46 -3.97 -38.77
N ARG A 344 8.06 -5.15 -38.72
CA ARG A 344 7.66 -6.24 -37.80
C ARG A 344 7.79 -5.89 -36.32
N GLU A 345 8.75 -5.03 -35.97
CA GLU A 345 8.89 -4.50 -34.60
C GLU A 345 7.63 -3.75 -34.14
N VAL A 346 6.86 -3.15 -35.07
CA VAL A 346 5.61 -2.46 -34.73
C VAL A 346 4.55 -3.44 -34.27
N ALA A 347 4.38 -4.57 -34.99
CA ALA A 347 3.42 -5.61 -34.60
C ALA A 347 3.77 -6.21 -33.23
N LYS A 348 5.06 -6.50 -32.99
CA LYS A 348 5.55 -6.97 -31.69
C LYS A 348 5.31 -5.96 -30.58
N THR A 349 5.61 -4.69 -30.83
CA THR A 349 5.39 -3.60 -29.85
C THR A 349 3.91 -3.37 -29.59
N LEU A 350 3.03 -3.50 -30.60
CA LEU A 350 1.59 -3.42 -30.46
C LEU A 350 1.10 -4.50 -29.49
N SER A 351 1.39 -5.77 -29.78
CA SER A 351 0.95 -6.89 -28.94
C SER A 351 1.43 -6.74 -27.50
N LYS A 352 2.69 -6.38 -27.32
CA LYS A 352 3.28 -6.09 -26.02
C LYS A 352 2.51 -5.00 -25.24
N ASN A 353 2.27 -3.86 -25.90
CA ASN A 353 1.65 -2.71 -25.24
C ASN A 353 0.17 -2.99 -24.91
N ILE A 354 -0.55 -3.73 -25.78
CA ILE A 354 -1.94 -4.11 -25.51
C ILE A 354 -2.03 -5.06 -24.33
N ILE A 355 -1.17 -6.09 -24.28
CA ILE A 355 -1.13 -7.01 -23.13
C ILE A 355 -0.84 -6.25 -21.83
N LEU A 356 0.15 -5.37 -21.81
CA LEU A 356 0.50 -4.57 -20.63
C LEU A 356 -0.65 -3.65 -20.22
N TYR A 357 -1.27 -2.97 -21.17
CA TYR A 357 -2.39 -2.07 -20.92
C TYR A 357 -3.57 -2.82 -20.29
N GLN A 358 -3.96 -3.96 -20.89
CA GLN A 358 -5.08 -4.75 -20.37
C GLN A 358 -4.77 -5.37 -19.01
N ILE A 359 -3.54 -5.86 -18.78
CA ILE A 359 -3.13 -6.34 -17.46
C ILE A 359 -3.30 -5.22 -16.40
N ASP A 360 -2.83 -4.01 -16.68
CA ASP A 360 -2.88 -2.91 -15.74
C ASP A 360 -4.32 -2.46 -15.44
N GLU A 361 -5.21 -2.43 -16.46
CA GLU A 361 -6.62 -2.06 -16.28
C GLU A 361 -7.41 -3.14 -15.51
N HIS A 362 -7.35 -4.40 -15.94
CA HIS A 362 -8.07 -5.50 -15.29
C HIS A 362 -7.56 -5.75 -13.87
N TRP A 363 -6.26 -5.62 -13.63
CA TRP A 363 -5.70 -5.76 -12.28
C TRP A 363 -6.16 -4.67 -11.33
N LYS A 364 -6.27 -3.42 -11.75
CA LYS A 364 -6.81 -2.33 -10.93
C LYS A 364 -8.27 -2.59 -10.53
N GLU A 365 -9.08 -3.04 -11.47
CA GLU A 365 -10.49 -3.34 -11.18
C GLU A 365 -10.61 -4.53 -10.25
N HIS A 366 -9.86 -5.59 -10.51
CA HIS A 366 -9.83 -6.77 -9.64
C HIS A 366 -9.41 -6.44 -8.19
N LEU A 367 -8.46 -5.52 -8.00
CA LEU A 367 -8.10 -5.07 -6.65
C LEU A 367 -9.28 -4.42 -5.92
N ARG A 368 -10.13 -3.66 -6.62
CA ARG A 368 -11.35 -3.06 -6.05
C ARG A 368 -12.37 -4.14 -5.69
N GLU A 369 -12.64 -5.07 -6.62
CA GLU A 369 -13.54 -6.20 -6.38
C GLU A 369 -13.09 -7.04 -5.19
N MET A 370 -11.80 -7.26 -5.03
CA MET A 370 -11.23 -7.99 -3.88
C MET A 370 -11.38 -7.22 -2.56
N ASP A 371 -11.27 -5.89 -2.57
CA ASP A 371 -11.52 -5.08 -1.39
C ASP A 371 -13.02 -5.12 -1.00
N ASP A 372 -13.91 -5.05 -1.97
CA ASP A 372 -15.36 -5.19 -1.76
C ASP A 372 -15.72 -6.60 -1.25
N LEU A 373 -15.13 -7.64 -1.83
CA LEU A 373 -15.29 -9.02 -1.37
C LEU A 373 -14.83 -9.17 0.08
N LYS A 374 -13.70 -8.61 0.45
CA LYS A 374 -13.16 -8.68 1.81
C LYS A 374 -14.11 -8.07 2.85
N GLN A 375 -14.85 -7.02 2.46
CA GLN A 375 -15.86 -6.40 3.32
C GLN A 375 -17.13 -7.27 3.38
N SER A 376 -17.61 -7.78 2.25
CA SER A 376 -18.86 -8.54 2.16
C SER A 376 -18.78 -9.87 2.88
N VAL A 377 -17.66 -10.58 2.82
CA VAL A 377 -17.51 -11.91 3.47
C VAL A 377 -17.59 -11.88 4.98
N GLN A 378 -17.42 -10.71 5.61
CA GLN A 378 -17.61 -10.58 7.06
C GLN A 378 -19.06 -10.90 7.47
N ASN A 379 -20.02 -10.69 6.58
CA ASN A 379 -21.41 -11.01 6.83
C ASN A 379 -21.71 -12.53 6.76
N ALA A 380 -20.79 -13.33 6.19
CA ALA A 380 -20.92 -14.79 6.12
C ALA A 380 -21.01 -15.47 7.51
N VAL A 381 -20.54 -14.79 8.55
CA VAL A 381 -20.68 -15.24 9.95
C VAL A 381 -22.15 -15.41 10.32
N HIS A 382 -23.04 -14.56 9.83
CA HIS A 382 -24.50 -14.67 10.07
C HIS A 382 -25.12 -15.92 9.42
N GLU A 383 -24.47 -16.46 8.38
CA GLU A 383 -24.87 -17.69 7.70
C GLU A 383 -24.17 -18.94 8.27
N GLN A 384 -23.46 -18.82 9.39
CA GLN A 384 -22.66 -19.90 10.00
C GLN A 384 -21.58 -20.47 9.05
N LYS A 385 -21.14 -19.69 8.05
CA LYS A 385 -20.03 -20.05 7.16
C LYS A 385 -18.75 -19.42 7.66
N ASP A 386 -17.61 -20.10 7.46
CA ASP A 386 -16.30 -19.52 7.73
C ASP A 386 -15.99 -18.45 6.67
N PRO A 387 -15.86 -17.16 7.06
CA PRO A 387 -15.57 -16.07 6.13
C PRO A 387 -14.30 -16.29 5.29
N LYS A 388 -13.31 -17.01 5.83
CA LYS A 388 -12.05 -17.28 5.13
C LYS A 388 -12.22 -18.28 3.99
N VAL A 389 -13.07 -19.30 4.20
CA VAL A 389 -13.36 -20.30 3.16
C VAL A 389 -14.16 -19.63 2.03
N VAL A 390 -15.17 -18.84 2.38
CA VAL A 390 -15.96 -18.08 1.40
C VAL A 390 -15.04 -17.12 0.63
N TYR A 391 -14.19 -16.38 1.31
CA TYR A 391 -13.24 -15.47 0.66
C TYR A 391 -12.33 -16.20 -0.34
N LYS A 392 -11.76 -17.35 0.01
CA LYS A 392 -10.91 -18.13 -0.88
C LYS A 392 -11.63 -18.61 -2.13
N LEU A 393 -12.86 -19.10 -1.99
CA LEU A 393 -13.65 -19.57 -3.11
C LEU A 393 -14.05 -18.43 -4.06
N GLU A 394 -14.64 -17.38 -3.50
CA GLU A 394 -15.07 -16.23 -4.30
C GLU A 394 -13.90 -15.48 -4.94
N SER A 395 -12.77 -15.36 -4.24
CA SER A 395 -11.56 -14.74 -4.79
C SER A 395 -10.97 -15.52 -5.97
N TYR A 396 -11.09 -16.87 -5.95
CA TYR A 396 -10.72 -17.70 -7.08
C TYR A 396 -11.62 -17.45 -8.29
N ASN A 397 -12.92 -17.38 -8.07
CA ASN A 397 -13.89 -17.11 -9.13
C ASN A 397 -13.68 -15.73 -9.77
N LEU A 398 -13.51 -14.68 -8.94
CA LEU A 398 -13.21 -13.33 -9.42
C LEU A 398 -11.89 -13.28 -10.21
N PHE A 399 -10.87 -13.95 -9.74
CA PHE A 399 -9.58 -13.99 -10.42
C PHE A 399 -9.64 -14.72 -11.76
N ALA A 400 -10.37 -15.85 -11.83
CA ALA A 400 -10.62 -16.56 -13.08
C ALA A 400 -11.36 -15.68 -14.09
N GLN A 401 -12.46 -15.02 -13.68
CA GLN A 401 -13.23 -14.10 -14.51
C GLN A 401 -12.38 -12.92 -15.01
N MET A 402 -11.52 -12.37 -14.14
CA MET A 402 -10.57 -11.31 -14.52
C MET A 402 -9.61 -11.78 -15.61
N LEU A 403 -9.02 -12.98 -15.50
CA LEU A 403 -8.12 -13.53 -16.50
C LEU A 403 -8.85 -13.81 -17.83
N GLU A 404 -10.06 -14.33 -17.78
CA GLU A 404 -10.91 -14.55 -18.96
C GLU A 404 -11.21 -13.25 -19.69
N SER A 405 -11.67 -12.23 -18.95
CA SER A 405 -11.96 -10.90 -19.51
C SER A 405 -10.71 -10.25 -20.10
N LEU A 406 -9.57 -10.36 -19.41
CA LEU A 406 -8.28 -9.88 -19.89
C LEU A 406 -7.88 -10.55 -21.22
N ASN A 407 -8.00 -11.88 -21.32
CA ASN A 407 -7.67 -12.62 -22.54
C ASN A 407 -8.58 -12.18 -23.69
N GLN A 408 -9.89 -12.06 -23.45
CA GLN A 408 -10.87 -11.63 -24.46
C GLN A 408 -10.59 -10.21 -24.95
N ASP A 409 -10.29 -9.27 -24.05
CA ASP A 409 -10.03 -7.87 -24.41
C ASP A 409 -8.73 -7.70 -25.18
N VAL A 410 -7.66 -8.42 -24.81
CA VAL A 410 -6.41 -8.45 -25.59
C VAL A 410 -6.65 -8.94 -26.99
N LEU A 411 -7.30 -10.10 -27.15
CA LEU A 411 -7.56 -10.69 -28.46
C LEU A 411 -8.53 -9.84 -29.29
N SER A 412 -9.60 -9.34 -28.67
CA SER A 412 -10.57 -8.46 -29.33
C SER A 412 -9.88 -7.21 -29.92
N PHE A 413 -8.99 -6.57 -29.16
CA PHE A 413 -8.25 -5.41 -29.66
C PHE A 413 -7.33 -5.79 -30.82
N LEU A 414 -6.52 -6.84 -30.66
CA LEU A 414 -5.52 -7.24 -31.67
C LEU A 414 -6.16 -7.69 -32.98
N MET A 415 -7.29 -8.38 -32.92
CA MET A 415 -8.01 -8.85 -34.13
C MET A 415 -8.75 -7.73 -34.85
N ARG A 416 -9.09 -6.63 -34.15
CA ARG A 416 -9.72 -5.44 -34.75
C ARG A 416 -8.73 -4.34 -35.10
N ALA A 417 -7.46 -4.48 -34.70
CA ALA A 417 -6.47 -3.42 -34.80
C ALA A 417 -6.31 -2.92 -36.24
N PHE A 418 -6.37 -1.61 -36.42
CA PHE A 418 -6.10 -0.93 -37.69
C PHE A 418 -5.44 0.43 -37.44
N ILE A 419 -4.84 1.01 -38.47
CA ILE A 419 -4.23 2.33 -38.41
C ILE A 419 -5.25 3.35 -38.92
N PRO A 420 -5.69 4.32 -38.08
CA PRO A 420 -6.58 5.39 -38.51
C PRO A 420 -5.79 6.41 -39.35
N ILE A 421 -5.49 6.07 -40.59
CA ILE A 421 -4.81 7.00 -41.54
C ILE A 421 -5.89 8.00 -42.00
N LYS A 422 -5.84 9.23 -41.47
CA LYS A 422 -6.42 10.35 -42.21
C LYS A 422 -5.50 10.65 -43.37
N GLU A 423 -6.03 10.71 -44.56
CA GLU A 423 -5.31 10.92 -45.82
C GLU A 423 -4.49 12.23 -45.95
N ASN A 424 -4.23 12.94 -44.87
CA ASN A 424 -3.47 14.17 -44.88
C ASN A 424 -2.48 14.26 -43.68
N GLN A 425 -1.21 14.22 -44.05
CA GLN A 425 0.02 14.65 -43.39
C GLN A 425 0.51 13.84 -42.17
N PRO A 426 1.79 13.41 -42.21
CA PRO A 426 2.47 12.88 -41.01
C PRO A 426 2.70 14.03 -40.03
N ARG A 427 1.97 14.00 -38.90
CA ARG A 427 2.32 14.83 -37.78
C ARG A 427 3.58 14.28 -37.13
N SER A 428 4.68 15.01 -37.24
CA SER A 428 5.88 14.78 -36.45
C SER A 428 5.50 14.85 -34.95
N ALA A 429 5.54 13.70 -34.27
CA ALA A 429 5.30 13.65 -32.85
C ALA A 429 6.55 14.14 -32.11
N VAL A 430 6.51 15.35 -31.64
CA VAL A 430 7.38 15.80 -30.56
C VAL A 430 6.99 15.00 -29.32
N ALA A 431 7.90 14.17 -28.82
CA ALA A 431 7.68 13.41 -27.61
C ALA A 431 7.31 14.37 -26.44
N PRO A 432 6.25 14.14 -25.70
CA PRO A 432 5.95 14.97 -24.55
C PRO A 432 6.98 14.70 -23.43
N ARG A 433 7.94 15.60 -23.32
CA ARG A 433 8.97 15.61 -22.26
C ARG A 433 8.40 15.97 -20.89
N GLN A 434 7.08 16.20 -20.78
CA GLN A 434 6.44 16.76 -19.58
C GLN A 434 5.81 15.74 -18.63
N GLU A 435 5.52 14.49 -19.04
CA GLU A 435 4.92 13.53 -18.10
C GLU A 435 5.92 12.85 -17.17
N GLN A 436 7.17 12.65 -17.62
CA GLN A 436 8.20 12.08 -16.72
C GLN A 436 8.63 13.05 -15.62
N SER A 437 8.57 14.37 -15.86
CA SER A 437 8.88 15.37 -14.84
C SER A 437 7.79 15.49 -13.76
N ARG A 438 6.51 15.22 -14.08
CA ARG A 438 5.43 15.23 -13.09
C ARG A 438 5.44 14.01 -12.16
N LEU A 439 5.82 12.84 -12.67
CA LEU A 439 5.94 11.62 -11.85
C LEU A 439 7.18 11.65 -10.94
N GLN A 440 8.27 12.34 -11.35
CA GLN A 440 9.44 12.55 -10.50
C GLN A 440 9.23 13.63 -9.43
N ALA A 441 8.44 14.67 -9.70
CA ALA A 441 8.11 15.71 -8.73
C ALA A 441 7.33 15.15 -7.54
N HIS A 442 6.40 14.19 -7.76
CA HIS A 442 5.64 13.58 -6.66
C HIS A 442 6.47 12.63 -5.76
N ARG A 443 7.62 12.16 -6.23
CA ARG A 443 8.50 11.27 -5.44
C ARG A 443 9.51 12.06 -4.59
N ASN A 444 9.82 13.28 -4.97
CA ASN A 444 10.77 14.14 -4.24
C ASN A 444 10.12 14.96 -3.12
N ASP A 445 8.80 15.17 -3.14
CA ASP A 445 8.09 15.91 -2.08
C ASP A 445 8.01 15.16 -0.73
N LEU A 446 8.43 13.89 -0.71
CA LEU A 446 8.48 13.08 0.52
C LEU A 446 9.84 13.11 1.24
N VAL A 447 10.85 13.79 0.72
CA VAL A 447 12.23 13.68 1.25
C VAL A 447 12.90 15.00 1.63
N THR A 448 12.31 16.16 1.34
CA THR A 448 12.97 17.45 1.72
C THR A 448 12.00 18.39 2.41
N ASN A 449 12.00 18.34 3.73
CA ASN A 449 11.59 19.46 4.60
C ASN A 449 12.75 20.46 4.66
N GLY A 450 12.58 21.59 4.00
CA GLY A 450 13.51 22.70 4.10
C GLY A 450 12.94 23.92 3.41
N GLU A 451 12.50 24.89 4.22
CA GLU A 451 12.13 26.27 3.91
C GLU A 451 10.87 26.51 3.04
N GLN A 452 9.74 26.63 3.72
CA GLN A 452 8.52 27.19 3.18
C GLN A 452 8.65 28.71 3.02
N LYS A 453 8.85 29.17 1.79
CA LYS A 453 8.41 30.52 1.42
C LYS A 453 6.89 30.53 1.35
N ALA A 454 6.27 31.40 2.15
CA ALA A 454 4.83 31.61 2.23
C ALA A 454 4.25 31.87 0.82
N LYS A 455 3.36 31.00 0.37
CA LYS A 455 2.52 31.24 -0.80
C LYS A 455 1.44 32.24 -0.40
N ALA A 456 1.30 33.31 -1.18
CA ALA A 456 0.19 34.27 -1.04
C ALA A 456 -1.15 33.52 -1.12
N PRO A 457 -2.15 33.90 -0.30
CA PRO A 457 -3.44 33.23 -0.29
C PRO A 457 -4.14 33.39 -1.63
N VAL A 458 -4.59 32.30 -2.24
CA VAL A 458 -5.51 32.29 -3.37
C VAL A 458 -6.86 32.78 -2.84
N ILE A 459 -7.27 33.96 -3.26
CA ILE A 459 -8.60 34.52 -2.95
C ILE A 459 -9.60 33.66 -3.73
N ALA A 460 -10.34 32.82 -3.03
CA ALA A 460 -11.52 32.18 -3.61
C ALA A 460 -12.58 33.24 -3.90
N ASP A 461 -13.15 33.22 -5.09
CA ASP A 461 -14.26 34.12 -5.47
C ASP A 461 -15.36 34.06 -4.40
N LYS A 462 -15.71 35.25 -3.88
CA LYS A 462 -16.73 35.40 -2.86
C LYS A 462 -18.05 34.85 -3.38
N LYS A 463 -18.54 33.75 -2.83
CA LYS A 463 -19.90 33.28 -3.12
C LYS A 463 -20.90 34.38 -2.79
N ILE A 464 -21.61 34.85 -3.81
CA ILE A 464 -22.62 35.92 -3.67
C ILE A 464 -23.78 35.36 -2.86
N GLY A 465 -24.05 36.01 -1.72
CA GLY A 465 -25.16 35.64 -0.85
C GLY A 465 -26.51 36.00 -1.46
N ARG A 466 -27.55 35.28 -1.11
CA ARG A 466 -28.94 35.50 -1.62
C ARG A 466 -29.45 36.92 -1.42
N ASN A 467 -28.98 37.64 -0.39
CA ASN A 467 -29.37 39.00 -0.05
C ASN A 467 -28.37 40.06 -0.51
N ASP A 468 -27.26 39.71 -1.12
CA ASP A 468 -26.25 40.63 -1.60
C ASP A 468 -26.72 41.39 -2.86
N PRO A 469 -26.18 42.57 -3.15
CA PRO A 469 -26.49 43.30 -4.39
C PRO A 469 -26.06 42.46 -5.61
N CYS A 470 -26.89 42.41 -6.63
CA CYS A 470 -26.62 41.64 -7.83
C CYS A 470 -25.43 42.23 -8.61
N PRO A 471 -24.46 41.45 -9.03
CA PRO A 471 -23.26 41.91 -9.74
C PRO A 471 -23.55 42.48 -11.14
N CYS A 472 -24.79 42.38 -11.64
CA CYS A 472 -25.21 42.99 -12.91
C CYS A 472 -25.42 44.50 -12.87
N GLY A 473 -25.25 45.16 -11.71
CA GLY A 473 -25.39 46.60 -11.56
C GLY A 473 -26.83 47.08 -11.49
N SER A 474 -27.84 46.21 -11.39
CA SER A 474 -29.27 46.59 -11.35
C SER A 474 -29.75 47.20 -10.03
N GLY A 475 -28.90 47.26 -8.99
CA GLY A 475 -29.29 47.75 -7.66
C GLY A 475 -30.22 46.83 -6.87
N LEU A 476 -30.66 45.71 -7.44
CA LEU A 476 -31.52 44.74 -6.79
C LEU A 476 -30.72 43.65 -6.07
N LYS A 477 -31.31 43.06 -5.00
CA LYS A 477 -30.72 41.91 -4.31
C LYS A 477 -30.64 40.70 -5.26
N TYR A 478 -29.60 39.88 -5.16
CA TYR A 478 -29.35 38.72 -6.05
C TYR A 478 -30.58 37.81 -6.20
N LYS A 479 -31.32 37.50 -5.11
CA LYS A 479 -32.56 36.71 -5.13
C LYS A 479 -33.69 37.31 -5.96
N ASN A 480 -33.69 38.64 -6.17
CA ASN A 480 -34.73 39.34 -6.90
C ASN A 480 -34.33 39.67 -8.35
N CYS A 481 -33.09 39.30 -8.76
CA CYS A 481 -32.54 39.51 -10.08
C CYS A 481 -32.08 38.18 -10.70
N HIS A 482 -30.79 37.90 -10.80
CA HIS A 482 -30.26 36.70 -11.45
C HIS A 482 -30.38 35.40 -10.59
N GLY A 483 -30.67 35.51 -9.29
CA GLY A 483 -31.00 34.40 -8.41
C GLY A 483 -32.50 34.06 -8.35
N LYS A 484 -33.34 34.63 -9.21
CA LYS A 484 -34.79 34.34 -9.26
C LYS A 484 -35.01 32.97 -9.93
N GLY A 485 -35.27 31.91 -9.13
CA GLY A 485 -35.51 30.55 -9.62
C GLY A 485 -34.50 29.51 -9.21
N ILE A 486 -33.48 29.85 -8.43
CA ILE A 486 -32.59 28.87 -7.78
C ILE A 486 -33.13 28.64 -6.35
N VAL A 487 -33.87 27.56 -6.19
CA VAL A 487 -34.36 27.05 -4.89
C VAL A 487 -33.31 26.09 -4.32
#